data_6456931748c9813ed6862ab6f0fe7cf0
#
_entry.id   6456931748c9813ed6862ab6f0fe7cf0
#
_cell.length_a   1.000
_cell.length_b   1.000
_cell.length_c   1.000
_cell.angle_alpha   90.00
_cell.angle_beta   90.00
_cell.angle_gamma   90.00
#
_symmetry.space_group_name_H-M   'P 1'
#
loop_
_entity.id
_entity.type
_entity.pdbx_description
1 polymer ?
#
loop_
_entity_poly.entity_id
_entity_poly.type
_entity_poly.pdbx_seq_one_letter_code
_entity_poly.pdbx_strand_id
1 'polypeptide(L)'
;MTIDWNAFTPWASLSGGVIIGISAAMFVLLNGRIAGISGVLGGLLKPVRGDISWRAAFILGMIGAPLLYALFTELPRPQIDAGYAGLIVAGLLVGVGTRFGSGCTSGHGVCGISRLSPRSLVATATFMAAGFATVYVVRHLIGA
;
A
#
# COMPACT_ATOMS: atom_id res chain seq x y z
N MET A 1 -20.31 -16.01 9.56
CA MET A 1 -18.89 -15.61 9.57
C MET A 1 -18.28 -16.04 10.90
N THR A 2 -17.32 -16.93 10.88
CA THR A 2 -16.55 -17.34 12.06
C THR A 2 -15.18 -16.71 11.98
N ILE A 3 -14.70 -16.16 13.08
CA ILE A 3 -13.33 -15.60 13.17
C ILE A 3 -12.37 -16.78 13.32
N ASP A 4 -11.44 -16.92 12.38
CA ASP A 4 -10.38 -17.92 12.49
C ASP A 4 -9.26 -17.40 13.40
N TRP A 5 -9.35 -17.77 14.67
CA TRP A 5 -8.36 -17.40 15.68
C TRP A 5 -6.99 -18.08 15.45
N ASN A 6 -6.93 -19.18 14.70
CA ASN A 6 -5.68 -19.86 14.39
C ASN A 6 -4.85 -19.09 13.35
N ALA A 7 -5.52 -18.29 12.50
CA ALA A 7 -4.85 -17.40 11.54
C ALA A 7 -4.41 -16.07 12.17
N PHE A 8 -4.72 -15.83 13.46
CA PHE A 8 -4.36 -14.59 14.14
C PHE A 8 -2.89 -14.63 14.59
N THR A 9 -2.02 -13.89 13.91
CA THR A 9 -0.57 -13.83 14.14
C THR A 9 -0.12 -12.44 14.62
N PRO A 10 -0.45 -12.03 15.87
CA PRO A 10 -0.21 -10.67 16.35
C PRO A 10 1.28 -10.29 16.39
N TRP A 11 2.15 -11.22 16.75
CA TRP A 11 3.58 -10.97 16.84
C TRP A 11 4.23 -10.75 15.46
N ALA A 12 3.84 -11.54 14.45
CA ALA A 12 4.30 -11.34 13.09
C ALA A 12 3.80 -10.01 12.51
N SER A 13 2.55 -9.65 12.77
CA SER A 13 1.97 -8.37 12.36
C SER A 13 2.65 -7.18 13.04
N LEU A 14 2.96 -7.30 14.35
CA LEU A 14 3.66 -6.26 15.10
C LEU A 14 5.08 -6.07 14.57
N SER A 15 5.84 -7.15 14.37
CA SER A 15 7.20 -7.08 13.86
C SER A 15 7.25 -6.48 12.44
N GLY A 16 6.34 -6.89 11.56
CA GLY A 16 6.19 -6.29 10.23
C GLY A 16 5.85 -4.80 10.29
N GLY A 17 4.93 -4.41 11.16
CA GLY A 17 4.56 -3.01 11.38
C GLY A 17 5.73 -2.16 11.91
N VAL A 18 6.54 -2.69 12.82
CA VAL A 18 7.74 -2.01 13.33
C VAL A 18 8.76 -1.80 12.22
N ILE A 19 9.04 -2.82 11.38
CA ILE A 19 9.97 -2.71 10.25
C ILE A 19 9.50 -1.66 9.26
N ILE A 20 8.20 -1.66 8.91
CA ILE A 20 7.61 -0.65 8.01
C ILE A 20 7.73 0.75 8.63
N GLY A 21 7.43 0.89 9.93
CA GLY A 21 7.52 2.16 10.65
C GLY A 21 8.95 2.71 10.68
N ILE A 22 9.94 1.89 10.98
CA ILE A 22 11.36 2.26 10.96
C ILE A 22 11.77 2.68 9.54
N SER A 23 11.42 1.89 8.53
CA SER A 23 11.74 2.19 7.13
C SER A 23 11.14 3.52 6.68
N ALA A 24 9.87 3.78 7.04
CA ALA A 24 9.20 5.05 6.73
C ALA A 24 9.84 6.24 7.46
N ALA A 25 10.21 6.07 8.74
CA ALA A 25 10.90 7.09 9.52
C ALA A 25 12.28 7.40 8.95
N MET A 26 13.08 6.38 8.65
CA MET A 26 14.39 6.55 8.00
C MET A 26 14.26 7.28 6.66
N PHE A 27 13.25 6.93 5.86
CA PHE A 27 13.03 7.57 4.57
C PHE A 27 12.70 9.06 4.70
N VAL A 28 11.86 9.42 5.69
CA VAL A 28 11.55 10.83 5.98
C VAL A 28 12.75 11.57 6.52
N LEU A 29 13.50 10.97 7.44
CA LEU A 29 14.66 11.61 8.10
C LEU A 29 15.84 11.79 7.15
N LEU A 30 16.13 10.80 6.30
CA LEU A 30 17.29 10.83 5.42
C LEU A 30 17.00 11.53 4.08
N ASN A 31 15.82 11.33 3.52
CA ASN A 31 15.43 11.91 2.22
C ASN A 31 14.51 13.14 2.33
N GLY A 32 13.97 13.44 3.50
CA GLY A 32 13.00 14.52 3.69
C GLY A 32 11.69 14.33 2.92
N ARG A 33 11.38 13.10 2.47
CA ARG A 33 10.27 12.79 1.56
C ARG A 33 9.34 11.74 2.16
N ILE A 34 8.08 11.78 1.75
CA ILE A 34 7.07 10.80 2.17
C ILE A 34 7.14 9.60 1.23
N ALA A 35 7.24 8.39 1.79
CA ALA A 35 7.26 7.12 1.05
C ALA A 35 5.86 6.76 0.51
N GLY A 36 5.35 7.54 -0.44
CA GLY A 36 4.08 7.27 -1.11
C GLY A 36 4.32 6.66 -2.50
N ILE A 37 3.95 5.39 -2.70
CA ILE A 37 4.22 4.64 -3.95
C ILE A 37 3.67 5.37 -5.18
N SER A 38 2.44 5.92 -5.10
CA SER A 38 1.84 6.67 -6.21
C SER A 38 2.65 7.92 -6.59
N GLY A 39 3.23 8.61 -5.59
CA GLY A 39 4.10 9.77 -5.80
C GLY A 39 5.46 9.38 -6.38
N VAL A 40 6.01 8.24 -5.94
CA VAL A 40 7.28 7.71 -6.48
C VAL A 40 7.11 7.31 -7.93
N LEU A 41 6.09 6.51 -8.26
CA LEU A 41 5.77 6.10 -9.65
C LEU A 41 5.42 7.29 -10.53
N GLY A 42 4.56 8.19 -10.05
CA GLY A 42 4.16 9.39 -10.80
C GLY A 42 5.35 10.29 -11.13
N GLY A 43 6.35 10.35 -10.25
CA GLY A 43 7.57 11.11 -10.51
C GLY A 43 8.54 10.43 -11.49
N LEU A 44 8.50 9.10 -11.61
CA LEU A 44 9.24 8.38 -12.65
C LEU A 44 8.62 8.59 -14.04
N LEU A 45 7.29 8.77 -14.12
CA LEU A 45 6.61 9.07 -15.38
C LEU A 45 6.88 10.51 -15.87
N LYS A 46 7.33 11.41 -14.98
CA LYS A 46 7.75 12.78 -15.31
C LYS A 46 9.17 12.99 -14.77
N PRO A 47 10.19 12.46 -15.46
CA PRO A 47 11.55 12.44 -14.93
C PRO A 47 12.13 13.85 -14.81
N VAL A 48 12.59 14.18 -13.60
CA VAL A 48 13.36 15.40 -13.32
C VAL A 48 14.79 15.00 -12.96
N ARG A 49 15.77 15.68 -13.52
CA ARG A 49 17.19 15.40 -13.23
C ARG A 49 17.45 15.51 -11.73
N GLY A 50 18.14 14.52 -11.17
CA GLY A 50 18.43 14.42 -9.73
C GLY A 50 17.33 13.75 -8.88
N ASP A 51 16.13 13.48 -9.45
CA ASP A 51 15.00 12.89 -8.71
C ASP A 51 14.72 11.43 -9.09
N ILE A 52 15.38 10.92 -10.12
CA ILE A 52 15.12 9.58 -10.68
C ILE A 52 15.80 8.49 -9.85
N SER A 53 17.04 8.69 -9.44
CA SER A 53 17.87 7.64 -8.84
C SER A 53 17.29 7.08 -7.55
N TRP A 54 16.86 7.93 -6.63
CA TRP A 54 16.27 7.49 -5.38
C TRP A 54 14.91 6.81 -5.57
N ARG A 55 14.10 7.27 -6.57
CA ARG A 55 12.80 6.66 -6.92
C ARG A 55 13.00 5.27 -7.50
N ALA A 56 13.96 5.13 -8.42
CA ALA A 56 14.31 3.84 -8.99
C ALA A 56 14.85 2.90 -7.92
N ALA A 57 15.74 3.36 -7.05
CA ALA A 57 16.25 2.56 -5.93
C ALA A 57 15.13 2.10 -4.98
N PHE A 58 14.15 2.98 -4.69
CA PHE A 58 12.99 2.63 -3.86
C PHE A 58 12.15 1.51 -4.51
N ILE A 59 11.83 1.63 -5.79
CA ILE A 59 11.04 0.60 -6.52
C ILE A 59 11.82 -0.71 -6.63
N LEU A 60 13.11 -0.64 -6.96
CA LEU A 60 13.96 -1.83 -7.02
C LEU A 60 14.08 -2.52 -5.65
N GLY A 61 14.20 -1.77 -4.56
CA GLY A 61 14.18 -2.32 -3.20
C GLY A 61 12.84 -3.00 -2.87
N MET A 62 11.73 -2.40 -3.27
CA MET A 62 10.40 -2.95 -3.03
C MET A 62 10.14 -4.23 -3.82
N ILE A 63 10.65 -4.33 -5.06
CA ILE A 63 10.56 -5.54 -5.89
C ILE A 63 11.57 -6.60 -5.41
N GLY A 64 12.78 -6.17 -5.04
CA GLY A 64 13.85 -7.07 -4.62
C GLY A 64 13.63 -7.70 -3.24
N ALA A 65 12.98 -6.98 -2.31
CA ALA A 65 12.80 -7.46 -0.95
C ALA A 65 12.03 -8.82 -0.85
N PRO A 66 10.89 -9.04 -1.54
CA PRO A 66 10.23 -10.34 -1.56
C PRO A 66 11.10 -11.44 -2.18
N LEU A 67 11.89 -11.12 -3.22
CA LEU A 67 12.79 -12.09 -3.84
C LEU A 67 13.91 -12.52 -2.90
N LEU A 68 14.49 -11.56 -2.16
CA LEU A 68 15.49 -11.86 -1.13
C LEU A 68 14.88 -12.68 0.00
N TYR A 69 13.66 -12.33 0.44
CA TYR A 69 12.96 -13.07 1.48
C TYR A 69 12.66 -14.52 1.07
N ALA A 70 12.31 -14.73 -0.21
CA ALA A 70 12.05 -16.06 -0.78
C ALA A 70 13.28 -17.00 -0.74
N LEU A 71 14.50 -16.47 -0.64
CA LEU A 71 15.71 -17.28 -0.48
C LEU A 71 15.81 -17.92 0.93
N PHE A 72 15.13 -17.34 1.92
CA PHE A 72 15.21 -17.78 3.32
C PHE A 72 13.94 -18.46 3.82
N THR A 73 12.79 -18.17 3.19
CA THR A 73 11.49 -18.64 3.67
C THR A 73 10.52 -18.78 2.50
N GLU A 74 9.63 -19.76 2.57
CA GLU A 74 8.55 -19.89 1.59
C GLU A 74 7.61 -18.68 1.65
N LEU A 75 7.38 -18.04 0.50
CA LEU A 75 6.41 -16.96 0.40
C LEU A 75 4.98 -17.51 0.51
N PRO A 76 4.12 -16.89 1.31
CA PRO A 76 2.70 -17.23 1.34
C PRO A 76 2.12 -17.04 -0.07
N ARG A 77 1.41 -18.04 -0.58
CA ARG A 77 0.77 -17.98 -1.91
C ARG A 77 -0.58 -17.26 -1.76
N PRO A 78 -0.71 -16.01 -2.23
CA PRO A 78 -2.00 -15.32 -2.19
C PRO A 78 -2.98 -16.02 -3.15
N GLN A 79 -4.15 -16.40 -2.66
CA GLN A 79 -5.25 -16.85 -3.50
C GLN A 79 -6.01 -15.62 -3.98
N ILE A 80 -6.03 -15.41 -5.30
CA ILE A 80 -6.73 -14.29 -5.93
C ILE A 80 -7.87 -14.87 -6.75
N ASP A 81 -9.07 -14.81 -6.19
CA ASP A 81 -10.28 -15.34 -6.83
C ASP A 81 -10.85 -14.42 -7.91
N ALA A 82 -10.31 -13.20 -8.05
CA ALA A 82 -10.77 -12.22 -9.02
C ALA A 82 -10.20 -12.49 -10.42
N GLY A 83 -11.05 -12.45 -11.44
CA GLY A 83 -10.63 -12.56 -12.84
C GLY A 83 -9.78 -11.35 -13.29
N TYR A 84 -8.96 -11.55 -14.34
CA TYR A 84 -8.05 -10.51 -14.86
C TYR A 84 -8.76 -9.21 -15.24
N ALA A 85 -9.96 -9.27 -15.80
CA ALA A 85 -10.74 -8.08 -16.15
C ALA A 85 -11.09 -7.25 -14.88
N GLY A 86 -11.52 -7.91 -13.81
CA GLY A 86 -11.80 -7.28 -12.53
C GLY A 86 -10.55 -6.62 -11.92
N LEU A 87 -9.39 -7.30 -11.99
CA LEU A 87 -8.12 -6.76 -11.51
C LEU A 87 -7.69 -5.51 -12.29
N ILE A 88 -7.85 -5.51 -13.62
CA ILE A 88 -7.52 -4.35 -14.46
C ILE A 88 -8.42 -3.17 -14.11
N VAL A 89 -9.73 -3.38 -14.03
CA VAL A 89 -10.68 -2.31 -13.67
C VAL A 89 -10.40 -1.78 -12.28
N ALA A 90 -10.18 -2.65 -11.29
CA ALA A 90 -9.84 -2.24 -9.93
C ALA A 90 -8.54 -1.43 -9.90
N GLY A 91 -7.50 -1.87 -10.61
CA GLY A 91 -6.22 -1.16 -10.70
C GLY A 91 -6.36 0.23 -11.32
N LEU A 92 -7.16 0.37 -12.38
CA LEU A 92 -7.45 1.67 -13.02
C LEU A 92 -8.21 2.60 -12.07
N LEU A 93 -9.23 2.10 -11.37
CA LEU A 93 -10.00 2.90 -10.41
C LEU A 93 -9.13 3.38 -9.24
N VAL A 94 -8.30 2.49 -8.68
CA VAL A 94 -7.34 2.86 -7.63
C VAL A 94 -6.32 3.87 -8.15
N GLY A 95 -5.78 3.67 -9.35
CA GLY A 95 -4.82 4.58 -9.97
C GLY A 95 -5.38 5.99 -10.15
N VAL A 96 -6.61 6.10 -10.68
CA VAL A 96 -7.33 7.37 -10.81
C VAL A 96 -7.62 7.96 -9.43
N GLY A 97 -8.13 7.16 -8.49
CA GLY A 97 -8.44 7.59 -7.13
C GLY A 97 -7.22 8.17 -6.40
N THR A 98 -6.04 7.55 -6.53
CA THR A 98 -4.80 8.05 -5.91
C THR A 98 -4.33 9.38 -6.51
N ARG A 99 -4.64 9.66 -7.77
CA ARG A 99 -4.35 10.96 -8.40
C ARG A 99 -5.26 12.06 -7.84
N PHE A 100 -6.57 11.82 -7.75
CA PHE A 100 -7.52 12.78 -7.16
C PHE A 100 -7.30 12.96 -5.66
N GLY A 101 -7.03 11.89 -4.93
CA GLY A 101 -6.73 11.93 -3.51
C GLY A 101 -5.38 12.55 -3.14
N SER A 102 -4.56 12.89 -4.15
CA SER A 102 -3.19 13.42 -3.98
C SER A 102 -2.29 12.52 -3.13
N GLY A 103 -2.50 11.20 -3.16
CA GLY A 103 -1.71 10.22 -2.43
C GLY A 103 -2.36 8.85 -2.44
N CYS A 104 -1.59 7.85 -2.05
CA CYS A 104 -2.05 6.47 -1.90
C CYS A 104 -2.14 6.07 -0.43
N THR A 105 -2.60 4.85 -0.19
CA THR A 105 -2.74 4.29 1.17
C THR A 105 -1.44 4.29 1.95
N SER A 106 -0.27 4.05 1.32
CA SER A 106 1.03 4.12 2.00
C SER A 106 1.42 5.55 2.40
N GLY A 107 1.11 6.54 1.56
CA GLY A 107 1.38 7.95 1.85
C GLY A 107 0.48 8.49 2.96
N HIS A 108 -0.82 8.26 2.87
CA HIS A 108 -1.79 8.72 3.87
C HIS A 108 -1.84 7.79 5.10
N GLY A 109 -1.95 6.49 4.90
CA GLY A 109 -2.15 5.52 5.98
C GLY A 109 -0.91 5.30 6.83
N VAL A 110 0.27 5.19 6.26
CA VAL A 110 1.51 4.96 7.02
C VAL A 110 2.14 6.29 7.43
N CYS A 111 2.61 7.08 6.46
CA CYS A 111 3.35 8.30 6.77
C CYS A 111 2.46 9.46 7.25
N GLY A 112 1.22 9.55 6.77
CA GLY A 112 0.32 10.64 7.12
C GLY A 112 -0.30 10.49 8.50
N ILE A 113 -0.71 9.29 8.88
CA ILE A 113 -1.26 9.01 10.20
C ILE A 113 -0.18 9.12 11.27
N SER A 114 1.02 8.59 11.03
CA SER A 114 2.14 8.69 11.99
C SER A 114 2.51 10.15 12.31
N ARG A 115 2.21 11.10 11.40
CA ARG A 115 2.38 12.54 11.60
C ARG A 115 1.12 13.24 12.11
N LEU A 116 0.08 12.49 12.47
CA LEU A 116 -1.22 13.00 12.94
C LEU A 116 -1.84 14.06 12.01
N SER A 117 -1.65 13.89 10.68
CA SER A 117 -2.19 14.81 9.69
C SER A 117 -3.72 14.65 9.58
N PRO A 118 -4.54 15.69 9.86
CA PRO A 118 -6.00 15.59 9.75
C PRO A 118 -6.47 15.21 8.35
N ARG A 119 -5.82 15.74 7.32
CA ARG A 119 -6.08 15.40 5.93
C ARG A 119 -5.88 13.90 5.68
N SER A 120 -4.82 13.32 6.24
CA SER A 120 -4.52 11.89 6.06
C SER A 120 -5.47 11.00 6.84
N LEU A 121 -5.91 11.43 8.02
CA LEU A 121 -6.94 10.73 8.78
C LEU A 121 -8.25 10.65 8.00
N VAL A 122 -8.72 11.77 7.46
CA VAL A 122 -9.93 11.81 6.63
C VAL A 122 -9.76 10.95 5.37
N ALA A 123 -8.64 11.09 4.66
CA ALA A 123 -8.39 10.29 3.46
C ALA A 123 -8.38 8.78 3.78
N THR A 124 -7.73 8.38 4.88
CA THR A 124 -7.69 6.97 5.31
C THR A 124 -9.08 6.47 5.69
N ALA A 125 -9.85 7.22 6.47
CA ALA A 125 -11.22 6.85 6.81
C ALA A 125 -12.10 6.70 5.56
N THR A 126 -11.95 7.61 4.59
CA THR A 126 -12.74 7.60 3.34
C THR A 126 -12.44 6.36 2.51
N PHE A 127 -11.16 6.03 2.26
CA PHE A 127 -10.86 4.85 1.46
C PHE A 127 -11.19 3.53 2.18
N MET A 128 -11.06 3.47 3.50
CA MET A 128 -11.53 2.31 4.27
C MET A 128 -13.03 2.13 4.15
N ALA A 129 -13.81 3.20 4.35
CA ALA A 129 -15.26 3.15 4.20
C ALA A 129 -15.67 2.74 2.78
N ALA A 130 -15.01 3.30 1.75
CA ALA A 130 -15.25 2.91 0.36
C ALA A 130 -14.91 1.43 0.11
N GLY A 131 -13.81 0.92 0.68
CA GLY A 131 -13.43 -0.49 0.59
C GLY A 131 -14.48 -1.41 1.21
N PHE A 132 -14.92 -1.13 2.44
CA PHE A 132 -15.99 -1.89 3.09
C PHE A 132 -17.30 -1.86 2.30
N ALA A 133 -17.70 -0.68 1.81
CA ALA A 133 -18.90 -0.52 0.99
C ALA A 133 -18.79 -1.34 -0.30
N THR A 134 -17.65 -1.29 -0.99
CA THR A 134 -17.41 -2.05 -2.22
C THR A 134 -17.51 -3.56 -1.98
N VAL A 135 -16.86 -4.08 -0.93
CA VAL A 135 -16.93 -5.50 -0.59
C VAL A 135 -18.36 -5.91 -0.23
N TYR A 136 -19.08 -5.07 0.52
CA TYR A 136 -20.47 -5.33 0.86
C TYR A 136 -21.35 -5.43 -0.38
N VAL A 137 -21.25 -4.46 -1.28
CA VAL A 137 -22.02 -4.43 -2.54
C VAL A 137 -21.69 -5.65 -3.41
N VAL A 138 -20.41 -5.94 -3.62
CA VAL A 138 -19.99 -7.04 -4.49
C VAL A 138 -20.45 -8.39 -3.93
N ARG A 139 -20.27 -8.64 -2.63
CA ARG A 139 -20.58 -9.94 -2.03
C ARG A 139 -22.05 -10.16 -1.70
N HIS A 140 -22.80 -9.10 -1.38
CA HIS A 140 -24.18 -9.24 -0.89
C HIS A 140 -25.24 -8.79 -1.88
N LEU A 141 -24.93 -7.85 -2.78
CA LEU A 141 -25.89 -7.32 -3.76
C LEU A 141 -25.67 -7.88 -5.16
N ILE A 142 -24.40 -8.08 -5.57
CA ILE A 142 -24.07 -8.60 -6.91
C ILE A 142 -23.90 -10.13 -6.88
N GLY A 143 -23.58 -10.71 -5.72
CA GLY A 143 -23.44 -12.16 -5.55
C GLY A 143 -22.20 -12.76 -6.22
N ALA A 144 -21.14 -11.95 -6.39
CA ALA A 144 -19.89 -12.36 -6.99
C ALA A 144 -18.87 -12.76 -5.91
#